data_303fa887058edd7268e7b37e50bda70e
#
_entry.id   303fa887058edd7268e7b37e50bda70e
#
_cell.length_a   1.000
_cell.length_b   1.000
_cell.length_c   1.000
_cell.angle_alpha   90.00
_cell.angle_beta   90.00
_cell.angle_gamma   90.00
#
_symmetry.space_group_name_H-M   'P 1'
#
loop_
_entity.id
_entity.type
_entity.pdbx_description
1 polymer ?
#
loop_
_entity_poly.entity_id
_entity_poly.type
_entity_poly.pdbx_seq_one_letter_code
_entity_poly.pdbx_strand_id
1 'polypeptide(L)'
;MTPSLLGVSHLGLSVADVDAAVRFWTEVMGFELFAEDPRYRLLLHRGARVAIGLSDHDFAVTGPFDERHVGLDHLALAVGDLEALRSWQQRLTRLGVPHSGVTGSGGGHHLNLRAPDNVAIELFVIGVELVAAMGLDEPAAAVAGTH
;
A
#
# COMPACT_ATOMS: atom_id res chain seq x y z
N MET A 1 28.00 -7.59 -13.42
CA MET A 1 26.55 -7.58 -13.72
C MET A 1 25.78 -7.59 -12.41
N THR A 2 24.77 -6.76 -12.26
CA THR A 2 23.89 -6.78 -11.09
C THR A 2 22.92 -7.95 -11.20
N PRO A 3 22.73 -8.78 -10.15
CA PRO A 3 21.68 -9.80 -10.14
C PRO A 3 20.29 -9.20 -10.34
N SER A 4 19.37 -9.97 -10.89
CA SER A 4 18.00 -9.51 -11.15
C SER A 4 17.16 -9.39 -9.88
N LEU A 5 16.26 -8.39 -9.83
CA LEU A 5 15.18 -8.27 -8.87
C LEU A 5 13.85 -8.59 -9.56
N LEU A 6 12.92 -9.21 -8.85
CA LEU A 6 11.58 -9.56 -9.36
C LEU A 6 10.49 -8.57 -8.92
N GLY A 7 10.86 -7.55 -8.15
CA GLY A 7 9.96 -6.55 -7.60
C GLY A 7 9.92 -6.58 -6.07
N VAL A 8 8.89 -5.95 -5.51
CA VAL A 8 8.65 -5.95 -4.06
C VAL A 8 7.97 -7.26 -3.67
N SER A 9 8.54 -8.01 -2.72
CA SER A 9 7.95 -9.25 -2.23
C SER A 9 6.86 -9.00 -1.19
N HIS A 10 7.14 -8.17 -0.21
CA HIS A 10 6.22 -7.75 0.85
C HIS A 10 6.68 -6.44 1.48
N LEU A 11 5.81 -5.85 2.28
CA LEU A 11 6.09 -4.68 3.10
C LEU A 11 5.99 -5.05 4.57
N GLY A 12 6.90 -4.55 5.39
CA GLY A 12 6.80 -4.63 6.84
C GLY A 12 6.46 -3.27 7.42
N LEU A 13 5.42 -3.20 8.25
CA LEU A 13 5.01 -2.00 8.97
C LEU A 13 5.16 -2.22 10.48
N SER A 14 5.84 -1.29 11.12
CA SER A 14 5.84 -1.17 12.57
C SER A 14 4.60 -0.39 13.00
N VAL A 15 3.80 -0.95 13.90
CA VAL A 15 2.53 -0.39 14.35
C VAL A 15 2.45 -0.43 15.87
N ALA A 16 1.87 0.58 16.50
CA ALA A 16 1.71 0.62 17.95
C ALA A 16 0.52 -0.23 18.42
N ASP A 17 -0.55 -0.30 17.61
CA ASP A 17 -1.74 -1.12 17.87
C ASP A 17 -1.98 -2.05 16.68
N VAL A 18 -1.52 -3.30 16.83
CA VAL A 18 -1.65 -4.34 15.79
C VAL A 18 -3.11 -4.61 15.43
N ASP A 19 -4.02 -4.65 16.41
CA ASP A 19 -5.43 -4.95 16.17
C ASP A 19 -6.13 -3.81 15.43
N ALA A 20 -5.82 -2.55 15.75
CA ALA A 20 -6.32 -1.41 15.01
C ALA A 20 -5.80 -1.41 13.57
N ALA A 21 -4.52 -1.74 13.37
CA ALA A 21 -3.93 -1.86 12.04
C ALA A 21 -4.57 -3.00 11.24
N VAL A 22 -4.78 -4.19 11.83
CA VAL A 22 -5.48 -5.31 11.18
C VAL A 22 -6.88 -4.89 10.74
N ARG A 23 -7.67 -4.27 11.63
CA ARG A 23 -9.01 -3.78 11.27
C ARG A 23 -8.98 -2.80 10.10
N PHE A 24 -8.08 -1.83 10.12
CA PHE A 24 -7.95 -0.87 9.02
C PHE A 24 -7.64 -1.56 7.69
N TRP A 25 -6.63 -2.42 7.66
CA TRP A 25 -6.21 -3.08 6.43
C TRP A 25 -7.27 -4.06 5.91
N THR A 26 -8.03 -4.73 6.78
CA THR A 26 -9.07 -5.67 6.37
C THR A 26 -10.38 -4.96 6.01
N GLU A 27 -10.90 -4.09 6.85
CA GLU A 27 -12.23 -3.49 6.70
C GLU A 27 -12.22 -2.30 5.73
N VAL A 28 -11.17 -1.48 5.75
CA VAL A 28 -11.05 -0.31 4.88
C VAL A 28 -10.39 -0.67 3.55
N MET A 29 -9.20 -1.30 3.60
CA MET A 29 -8.36 -1.54 2.43
C MET A 29 -8.65 -2.85 1.70
N GLY A 30 -9.42 -3.77 2.29
CA GLY A 30 -9.85 -5.01 1.64
C GLY A 30 -8.79 -6.11 1.63
N PHE A 31 -7.81 -6.06 2.50
CA PHE A 31 -6.88 -7.16 2.72
C PHE A 31 -7.54 -8.29 3.51
N GLU A 32 -6.99 -9.48 3.44
CA GLU A 32 -7.34 -10.62 4.28
C GLU A 32 -6.24 -10.92 5.28
N LEU A 33 -6.58 -11.32 6.49
CA LEU A 33 -5.62 -11.84 7.45
C LEU A 33 -5.22 -13.26 7.00
N PHE A 34 -3.99 -13.41 6.53
CA PHE A 34 -3.47 -14.65 5.96
C PHE A 34 -2.79 -15.55 7.00
N ALA A 35 -2.01 -14.94 7.89
CA ALA A 35 -1.32 -15.66 8.97
C ALA A 35 -1.19 -14.78 10.21
N GLU A 36 -1.21 -15.43 11.36
CA GLU A 36 -1.16 -14.81 12.66
C GLU A 36 -0.28 -15.61 13.61
N ASP A 37 0.64 -14.92 14.29
CA ASP A 37 1.34 -15.42 15.47
C ASP A 37 1.38 -14.33 16.56
N PRO A 38 1.86 -14.62 17.76
CA PRO A 38 1.82 -13.65 18.87
C PRO A 38 2.49 -12.30 18.60
N ARG A 39 3.41 -12.21 17.63
CA ARG A 39 4.24 -11.02 17.37
C ARG A 39 4.07 -10.44 15.99
N TYR A 40 3.30 -11.11 15.13
CA TYR A 40 3.27 -10.79 13.72
C TYR A 40 1.91 -11.13 13.11
N ARG A 41 1.42 -10.26 12.25
CA ARG A 41 0.25 -10.49 11.40
C ARG A 41 0.66 -10.34 9.94
N LEU A 42 0.32 -11.30 9.12
CA LEU A 42 0.51 -11.21 7.68
C LEU A 42 -0.83 -11.00 7.01
N LEU A 43 -0.94 -9.91 6.30
CA LEU A 43 -2.11 -9.53 5.52
C LEU A 43 -1.81 -9.69 4.03
N LEU A 44 -2.80 -10.11 3.26
CA LEU A 44 -2.67 -10.35 1.83
C LEU A 44 -3.80 -9.68 1.04
N HIS A 45 -3.47 -8.98 -0.02
CA HIS A 45 -4.42 -8.52 -1.04
C HIS A 45 -4.15 -9.25 -2.35
N ARG A 46 -4.96 -10.29 -2.67
CA ARG A 46 -4.72 -11.18 -3.81
C ARG A 46 -4.76 -10.44 -5.15
N GLY A 47 -5.75 -9.58 -5.34
CA GLY A 47 -5.88 -8.80 -6.58
C GLY A 47 -4.71 -7.87 -6.85
N ALA A 48 -4.16 -7.22 -5.82
CA ALA A 48 -3.00 -6.36 -5.92
C ALA A 48 -1.67 -7.12 -5.83
N ARG A 49 -1.70 -8.41 -5.45
CA ARG A 49 -0.51 -9.27 -5.23
C ARG A 49 0.47 -8.65 -4.24
N VAL A 50 -0.06 -8.07 -3.18
CA VAL A 50 0.70 -7.39 -2.13
C VAL A 50 0.47 -8.09 -0.79
N ALA A 51 1.56 -8.35 -0.08
CA ALA A 51 1.53 -8.81 1.30
C ALA A 51 2.09 -7.72 2.22
N ILE A 52 1.46 -7.57 3.41
CA ILE A 52 1.88 -6.61 4.44
C ILE A 52 2.04 -7.36 5.75
N GLY A 53 3.23 -7.28 6.33
CA GLY A 53 3.51 -7.75 7.68
C GLY A 53 3.33 -6.61 8.69
N LEU A 54 2.66 -6.88 9.80
CA LEU A 54 2.46 -5.95 10.91
C LEU A 54 3.18 -6.47 12.15
N SER A 55 3.94 -5.62 12.83
CA SER A 55 4.60 -5.94 14.09
C SER A 55 4.63 -4.73 15.03
N ASP A 56 4.39 -4.97 16.32
CA ASP A 56 4.59 -3.97 17.37
C ASP A 56 5.96 -4.07 18.05
N HIS A 57 6.79 -4.99 17.57
CA HIS A 57 8.13 -5.26 18.12
C HIS A 57 8.10 -5.51 19.65
N ASP A 58 7.19 -6.36 20.11
CA ASP A 58 7.00 -6.64 21.54
C ASP A 58 6.59 -5.37 22.35
N PHE A 59 5.68 -4.57 21.79
CA PHE A 59 5.21 -3.30 22.37
C PHE A 59 6.29 -2.20 22.45
N ALA A 60 7.35 -2.32 21.65
CA ALA A 60 8.43 -1.33 21.63
C ALA A 60 8.16 -0.15 20.67
N VAL A 61 7.14 -0.26 19.81
CA VAL A 61 6.79 0.82 18.88
C VAL A 61 6.11 1.95 19.63
N THR A 62 6.62 3.17 19.44
CA THR A 62 6.09 4.38 20.08
C THR A 62 6.00 5.54 19.11
N GLY A 63 4.97 6.36 19.30
CA GLY A 63 4.74 7.56 18.50
C GLY A 63 4.13 7.27 17.12
N PRO A 64 3.60 8.32 16.48
CA PRO A 64 3.04 8.21 15.14
C PRO A 64 4.15 8.22 14.08
N PHE A 65 3.81 7.70 12.91
CA PHE A 65 4.61 7.88 11.70
C PHE A 65 4.74 9.36 11.33
N ASP A 66 5.93 9.76 10.90
CA ASP A 66 6.23 11.11 10.42
C ASP A 66 7.16 10.98 9.19
N GLU A 67 6.65 11.33 8.03
CA GLU A 67 7.36 11.30 6.74
C GLU A 67 8.57 12.25 6.68
N ARG A 68 8.73 13.15 7.64
CA ARG A 68 9.90 14.04 7.72
C ARG A 68 11.13 13.36 8.32
N HIS A 69 10.99 12.13 8.81
CA HIS A 69 12.14 11.32 9.21
C HIS A 69 12.68 10.54 8.00
N VAL A 70 14.00 10.29 8.02
CA VAL A 70 14.65 9.49 6.98
C VAL A 70 14.05 8.07 6.97
N GLY A 71 13.54 7.65 5.83
CA GLY A 71 12.92 6.34 5.66
C GLY A 71 11.86 6.35 4.56
N LEU A 72 10.77 5.62 4.77
CA LEU A 72 9.62 5.64 3.88
C LEU A 72 8.88 6.97 4.03
N ASP A 73 8.54 7.62 2.93
CA ASP A 73 7.66 8.80 2.91
C ASP A 73 6.19 8.37 2.93
N HIS A 74 5.78 7.54 1.98
CA HIS A 74 4.44 6.98 1.90
C HIS A 74 4.44 5.63 1.19
N LEU A 75 3.35 4.90 1.33
CA LEU A 75 3.06 3.69 0.57
C LEU A 75 2.03 4.02 -0.50
N ALA A 76 2.42 3.96 -1.77
CA ALA A 76 1.50 4.11 -2.89
C ALA A 76 1.02 2.74 -3.39
N LEU A 77 -0.31 2.57 -3.46
CA LEU A 77 -0.98 1.41 -4.03
C LEU A 77 -1.58 1.78 -5.38
N ALA A 78 -1.28 1.01 -6.41
CA ALA A 78 -1.77 1.25 -7.75
C ALA A 78 -3.28 0.99 -7.85
N VAL A 79 -3.98 1.91 -8.52
CA VAL A 79 -5.40 1.80 -8.86
C VAL A 79 -5.53 1.84 -10.38
N GLY A 80 -6.43 1.05 -10.95
CA GLY A 80 -6.49 0.80 -12.39
C GLY A 80 -6.79 2.04 -13.24
N ASP A 81 -7.71 2.90 -12.78
CA ASP A 81 -8.13 4.09 -13.51
C ASP A 81 -8.78 5.14 -12.59
N LEU A 82 -9.12 6.28 -13.16
CA LEU A 82 -9.73 7.39 -12.43
C LEU A 82 -11.13 7.04 -11.86
N GLU A 83 -11.88 6.18 -12.51
CA GLU A 83 -13.20 5.75 -12.04
C GLU A 83 -13.05 4.88 -10.78
N ALA A 84 -12.13 3.94 -10.81
CA ALA A 84 -11.78 3.13 -9.65
C ALA A 84 -11.26 4.00 -8.48
N LEU A 85 -10.44 5.03 -8.77
CA LEU A 85 -9.98 5.96 -7.74
C LEU A 85 -11.14 6.77 -7.12
N ARG A 86 -12.11 7.21 -7.92
CA ARG A 86 -13.34 7.86 -7.43
C ARG A 86 -14.20 6.90 -6.60
N SER A 87 -14.26 5.63 -6.97
CA SER A 87 -14.94 4.58 -6.20
C SER A 87 -14.29 4.39 -4.84
N TRP A 88 -12.96 4.46 -4.76
CA TRP A 88 -12.21 4.48 -3.50
C TRP A 88 -12.57 5.71 -2.66
N GLN A 89 -12.60 6.89 -3.25
CA GLN A 89 -13.03 8.11 -2.55
C GLN A 89 -14.42 7.94 -1.92
N GLN A 90 -15.39 7.44 -2.67
CA GLN A 90 -16.75 7.19 -2.17
C GLN A 90 -16.76 6.16 -1.04
N ARG A 91 -15.98 5.09 -1.15
CA ARG A 91 -15.84 4.08 -0.11
C ARG A 91 -15.30 4.68 1.19
N LEU A 92 -14.19 5.42 1.13
CA LEU A 92 -13.58 6.05 2.30
C LEU A 92 -14.52 7.05 2.96
N THR A 93 -15.24 7.86 2.16
CA THR A 93 -16.27 8.77 2.66
C THR A 93 -17.37 8.03 3.41
N ARG A 94 -17.91 6.92 2.86
CA ARG A 94 -18.95 6.11 3.54
C ARG A 94 -18.46 5.49 4.84
N LEU A 95 -17.18 5.11 4.90
CA LEU A 95 -16.57 4.52 6.09
C LEU A 95 -16.11 5.58 7.11
N GLY A 96 -16.27 6.88 6.81
CA GLY A 96 -15.81 7.96 7.67
C GLY A 96 -14.29 8.08 7.79
N VAL A 97 -13.54 7.53 6.82
CA VAL A 97 -12.07 7.61 6.80
C VAL A 97 -11.65 8.94 6.16
N PRO A 98 -10.92 9.82 6.87
CA PRO A 98 -10.41 11.07 6.32
C PRO A 98 -9.48 10.83 5.12
N HIS A 99 -9.64 11.64 4.08
CA HIS A 99 -8.83 11.56 2.87
C HIS A 99 -8.74 12.93 2.16
N SER A 100 -7.78 13.09 1.25
CA SER A 100 -7.57 14.34 0.50
C SER A 100 -8.65 14.65 -0.55
N GLY A 101 -9.45 13.67 -0.93
CA GLY A 101 -10.15 13.67 -2.21
C GLY A 101 -9.21 13.30 -3.37
N VAL A 102 -9.79 13.10 -4.55
CA VAL A 102 -9.02 12.84 -5.78
C VAL A 102 -8.42 14.13 -6.30
N THR A 103 -7.11 14.13 -6.51
CA THR A 103 -6.35 15.23 -7.11
C THR A 103 -5.52 14.73 -8.29
N GLY A 104 -5.16 15.63 -9.20
CA GLY A 104 -4.31 15.32 -10.37
C GLY A 104 -2.97 16.03 -10.30
N SER A 105 -1.94 15.39 -10.83
CA SER A 105 -0.61 15.96 -11.06
C SER A 105 -0.10 15.56 -12.45
N GLY A 106 1.07 16.07 -12.86
CA GLY A 106 1.68 15.70 -14.14
C GLY A 106 2.02 14.22 -14.29
N GLY A 107 2.07 13.45 -13.19
CA GLY A 107 2.36 12.02 -13.21
C GLY A 107 1.11 11.12 -13.16
N GLY A 108 -0.08 11.68 -12.93
CA GLY A 108 -1.32 10.91 -12.81
C GLY A 108 -2.32 11.50 -11.83
N HIS A 109 -3.16 10.64 -11.24
CA HIS A 109 -4.15 11.02 -10.24
C HIS A 109 -3.92 10.27 -8.93
N HIS A 110 -4.17 10.93 -7.82
CA HIS A 110 -3.94 10.34 -6.50
C HIS A 110 -5.01 10.73 -5.47
N LEU A 111 -5.10 9.94 -4.43
CA LEU A 111 -5.89 10.17 -3.24
C LEU A 111 -5.06 9.74 -2.03
N ASN A 112 -4.89 10.65 -1.09
CA ASN A 112 -4.09 10.40 0.12
C ASN A 112 -4.99 10.14 1.33
N LEU A 113 -4.59 9.19 2.17
CA LEU A 113 -5.22 8.89 3.44
C LEU A 113 -4.18 8.49 4.48
N ARG A 114 -4.60 8.33 5.72
CA ARG A 114 -3.75 7.85 6.82
C ARG A 114 -4.30 6.55 7.38
N ALA A 115 -3.42 5.56 7.53
CA ALA A 115 -3.68 4.37 8.33
C ALA A 115 -3.50 4.69 9.83
N PRO A 116 -3.83 3.77 10.76
CA PRO A 116 -3.44 3.88 12.16
C PRO A 116 -1.95 4.22 12.30
N ASP A 117 -1.60 4.85 13.42
CA ASP A 117 -0.25 5.37 13.66
C ASP A 117 0.21 6.42 12.65
N ASN A 118 -0.74 7.08 11.98
CA ASN A 118 -0.49 8.13 10.98
C ASN A 118 0.28 7.68 9.74
N VAL A 119 0.37 6.38 9.45
CA VAL A 119 1.10 5.87 8.27
C VAL A 119 0.50 6.44 6.99
N ALA A 120 1.35 7.07 6.18
CA ALA A 120 0.93 7.72 4.94
C ALA A 120 0.65 6.69 3.83
N ILE A 121 -0.56 6.73 3.27
CA ILE A 121 -0.99 5.89 2.16
C ILE A 121 -1.47 6.77 1.01
N GLU A 122 -1.07 6.41 -0.19
CA GLU A 122 -1.54 7.00 -1.43
C GLU A 122 -2.22 5.91 -2.28
N LEU A 123 -3.38 6.22 -2.84
CA LEU A 123 -3.97 5.47 -3.94
C LEU A 123 -3.66 6.23 -5.23
N PHE A 124 -2.98 5.60 -6.18
CA PHE A 124 -2.39 6.27 -7.31
C PHE A 124 -2.79 5.62 -8.65
N VAL A 125 -3.26 6.45 -9.57
CA VAL A 125 -3.44 6.11 -10.98
C VAL A 125 -2.32 6.75 -11.75
N ILE A 126 -1.35 5.96 -12.17
CA ILE A 126 -0.22 6.45 -12.97
C ILE A 126 -0.68 6.86 -14.36
N GLY A 127 -0.19 7.99 -14.86
CA GLY A 127 -0.47 8.45 -16.22
C GLY A 127 0.17 7.54 -17.27
N VAL A 128 -0.58 7.22 -18.33
CA VAL A 128 -0.11 6.31 -19.40
C VAL A 128 1.19 6.79 -20.06
N GLU A 129 1.35 8.12 -20.21
CA GLU A 129 2.57 8.70 -20.76
C GLU A 129 3.79 8.46 -19.86
N LEU A 130 3.59 8.49 -18.53
CA LEU A 130 4.65 8.21 -17.58
C LEU A 130 5.01 6.73 -17.54
N VAL A 131 4.02 5.85 -17.64
CA VAL A 131 4.23 4.39 -17.75
C VAL A 131 5.09 4.07 -18.98
N ALA A 132 4.72 4.63 -20.14
CA ALA A 132 5.46 4.45 -21.38
C ALA A 132 6.88 5.02 -21.29
N ALA A 133 7.04 6.23 -20.72
CA ALA A 133 8.35 6.85 -20.56
C ALA A 133 9.30 6.06 -19.64
N MET A 134 8.74 5.30 -18.65
CA MET A 134 9.51 4.42 -17.78
C MET A 134 9.75 3.01 -18.38
N GLY A 135 9.15 2.70 -19.54
CA GLY A 135 9.21 1.36 -20.12
C GLY A 135 8.52 0.29 -19.27
N LEU A 136 7.44 0.66 -18.55
CA LEU A 136 6.66 -0.24 -17.67
C LEU A 136 5.36 -0.71 -18.33
N ASP A 137 5.11 -0.36 -19.58
CA ASP A 137 3.97 -0.80 -20.40
C ASP A 137 4.16 -2.20 -20.99
N GLU A 138 5.39 -2.70 -21.05
CA GLU A 138 5.71 -4.08 -21.42
C GLU A 138 5.44 -5.03 -20.25
N PRO A 139 4.80 -6.18 -20.48
CA PRO A 139 4.64 -7.18 -19.42
C PRO A 139 6.02 -7.63 -18.93
N ALA A 140 6.22 -7.64 -17.62
CA ALA A 140 7.44 -8.23 -17.05
C ALA A 140 7.67 -9.61 -17.67
N ALA A 141 8.85 -9.84 -18.27
CA ALA A 141 9.18 -11.09 -18.92
C ALA A 141 8.82 -12.25 -17.98
N ALA A 142 7.96 -13.15 -18.46
CA ALA A 142 7.54 -14.31 -17.67
C ALA A 142 8.80 -15.04 -17.21
N VAL A 143 9.02 -15.09 -15.90
CA VAL A 143 10.09 -15.91 -15.32
C VAL A 143 9.72 -17.34 -15.65
N ALA A 144 10.41 -17.93 -16.63
CA ALA A 144 10.28 -19.35 -16.93
C ALA A 144 10.62 -20.10 -15.65
N GLY A 145 9.58 -20.69 -15.01
CA GLY A 145 9.76 -21.50 -13.83
C GLY A 145 10.60 -22.72 -14.19
N THR A 146 11.83 -22.73 -13.75
CA THR A 146 12.59 -23.97 -13.63
C THR A 146 12.14 -24.62 -12.34
N HIS A 147 11.36 -25.69 -12.48
CA HIS A 147 11.06 -26.64 -11.41
C HIS A 147 12.33 -27.35 -10.94
#